data_ee03a51f9ec7a400d9902cb3e1d02938
#
_entry.id   ee03a51f9ec7a400d9902cb3e1d02938
#
_cell.length_a   1.000
_cell.length_b   1.000
_cell.length_c   1.000
_cell.angle_alpha   90.00
_cell.angle_beta   90.00
_cell.angle_gamma   90.00
#
_symmetry.space_group_name_H-M   'P 1'
#
loop_
_entity.id
_entity.type
_entity.pdbx_description
1 polymer ?
#
loop_
_entity_poly.entity_id
_entity_poly.type
_entity_poly.pdbx_seq_one_letter_code
_entity_poly.pdbx_strand_id
1 'polypeptide(L)'
;MKILFKYATVALLLAGTSACSQPSKRASIIDENIAVAEKQIGMLADSSETGGVIRIPSTWKNGRIDYVPVDDWVSGFFAGTLWNMYELTGDEAWAARARKHTEILDSVQYLQWHHDVGFMVYDSYGNGLRLKNIPGYEDVIVQTAKSLATRFRPVPGVIQSWDADRGWQGERGWQCPVIIDNMMNLELMFKATEFSGDSTYYNIAVKHADRTMKEHFRDDYSCYHVVDYDLTTGDVRGRCTAQGYADDSAWARGQAWAVYGYTACYRYTGDKRYLDHARKVAGFMLGDKNMPADLVPYWDYDAPNIPNEPRDVSTAAIIASAFYEMYTYTGDGLYKQKADRIVESLSSPAYRAPVGGNGGFLLMHSVGSIPHGSNIDVPLNYADYYFLEALIRKGRLEAGEPLF
;
A
#
# COMPACT_ATOMS: atom_id res chain seq x y z
N MET A 1 90.04 -10.36 -46.00
CA MET A 1 89.44 -10.19 -44.68
C MET A 1 88.23 -9.21 -44.89
N LYS A 2 87.01 -9.77 -45.00
CA LYS A 2 85.78 -9.01 -45.35
C LYS A 2 84.97 -8.79 -44.06
N ILE A 3 84.70 -7.52 -43.76
CA ILE A 3 83.86 -7.12 -42.63
C ILE A 3 82.44 -6.84 -43.21
N LEU A 4 81.43 -7.60 -42.71
CA LEU A 4 80.06 -7.44 -43.03
C LEU A 4 79.38 -6.48 -42.01
N PHE A 5 78.79 -5.38 -42.49
CA PHE A 5 77.89 -4.55 -41.69
C PHE A 5 76.47 -5.11 -41.75
N LYS A 6 75.89 -5.38 -40.57
CA LYS A 6 74.47 -5.67 -40.43
C LYS A 6 73.70 -4.41 -40.03
N TYR A 7 72.77 -4.04 -40.86
CA TYR A 7 71.72 -3.01 -40.52
C TYR A 7 70.66 -3.66 -39.68
N ALA A 8 70.43 -3.09 -38.50
CA ALA A 8 69.25 -3.44 -37.66
C ALA A 8 68.12 -2.42 -37.91
N THR A 9 66.99 -2.91 -38.44
CA THR A 9 65.76 -2.13 -38.65
C THR A 9 64.98 -2.17 -37.34
N VAL A 10 64.75 -1.04 -36.71
CA VAL A 10 63.88 -0.89 -35.52
C VAL A 10 62.46 -0.66 -36.05
N ALA A 11 61.55 -1.60 -35.82
CA ALA A 11 60.17 -1.48 -36.09
C ALA A 11 59.48 -0.88 -34.83
N LEU A 12 58.96 0.34 -34.91
CA LEU A 12 58.16 0.97 -33.87
C LEU A 12 56.72 0.39 -33.93
N LEU A 13 56.37 -0.45 -32.94
CA LEU A 13 55.00 -0.91 -32.72
C LEU A 13 54.23 0.19 -31.94
N LEU A 14 53.37 0.91 -32.64
CA LEU A 14 52.33 1.74 -32.02
C LEU A 14 51.23 0.84 -31.48
N ALA A 15 51.26 0.58 -30.17
CA ALA A 15 50.13 -0.04 -29.44
C ALA A 15 49.02 0.98 -29.26
N GLY A 16 48.04 0.95 -30.15
CA GLY A 16 46.77 1.67 -29.97
C GLY A 16 45.97 1.06 -28.81
N THR A 17 45.93 1.75 -27.68
CA THR A 17 44.99 1.40 -26.58
C THR A 17 43.59 1.80 -27.01
N SER A 18 42.82 0.86 -27.57
CA SER A 18 41.37 1.00 -27.67
C SER A 18 40.79 0.91 -26.25
N ALA A 19 40.50 2.08 -25.67
CA ALA A 19 39.67 2.13 -24.48
C ALA A 19 38.24 1.64 -24.87
N CYS A 20 37.97 0.34 -24.63
CA CYS A 20 36.61 -0.16 -24.58
C CYS A 20 35.90 0.57 -23.44
N SER A 21 35.13 1.63 -23.78
CA SER A 21 34.13 2.17 -22.87
C SER A 21 33.13 1.04 -22.61
N GLN A 22 33.13 0.47 -21.42
CA GLN A 22 32.05 -0.41 -20.98
C GLN A 22 30.74 0.40 -21.10
N PRO A 23 29.67 -0.15 -21.71
CA PRO A 23 28.40 0.51 -21.70
C PRO A 23 28.03 0.75 -20.24
N SER A 24 27.73 2.00 -19.87
CA SER A 24 27.24 2.35 -18.55
C SER A 24 26.05 1.43 -18.26
N LYS A 25 26.12 0.67 -17.17
CA LYS A 25 25.03 -0.21 -16.75
C LYS A 25 23.81 0.70 -16.60
N ARG A 26 22.76 0.47 -17.42
CA ARG A 26 21.52 1.25 -17.32
C ARG A 26 21.01 1.13 -15.89
N ALA A 27 20.66 2.26 -15.27
CA ALA A 27 20.09 2.25 -13.92
C ALA A 27 18.89 1.30 -13.88
N SER A 28 18.73 0.56 -12.78
CA SER A 28 17.57 -0.30 -12.62
C SER A 28 16.30 0.58 -12.46
N ILE A 29 15.14 0.01 -12.74
CA ILE A 29 13.88 0.71 -12.52
C ILE A 29 13.72 1.16 -11.06
N ILE A 30 14.30 0.41 -10.12
CA ILE A 30 14.32 0.75 -8.70
C ILE A 30 15.18 1.99 -8.47
N ASP A 31 16.42 2.03 -8.98
CA ASP A 31 17.33 3.17 -8.83
C ASP A 31 16.74 4.46 -9.43
N GLU A 32 16.10 4.34 -10.61
CA GLU A 32 15.44 5.47 -11.27
C GLU A 32 14.29 6.04 -10.42
N ASN A 33 13.49 5.16 -9.79
CA ASN A 33 12.38 5.58 -8.93
C ASN A 33 12.88 6.14 -7.60
N ILE A 34 13.92 5.58 -6.99
CA ILE A 34 14.53 6.13 -5.77
C ILE A 34 15.03 7.55 -6.04
N ALA A 35 15.75 7.79 -7.14
CA ALA A 35 16.28 9.12 -7.47
C ALA A 35 15.18 10.17 -7.70
N VAL A 36 14.01 9.77 -8.19
CA VAL A 36 12.82 10.64 -8.30
C VAL A 36 12.17 10.84 -6.94
N ALA A 37 12.02 9.75 -6.16
CA ALA A 37 11.38 9.79 -4.85
C ALA A 37 12.15 10.66 -3.86
N GLU A 38 13.48 10.60 -3.82
CA GLU A 38 14.30 11.48 -2.97
C GLU A 38 13.97 12.96 -3.19
N LYS A 39 13.77 13.37 -4.44
CA LYS A 39 13.45 14.77 -4.78
C LYS A 39 12.00 15.10 -4.46
N GLN A 40 11.05 14.27 -4.88
CA GLN A 40 9.61 14.52 -4.71
C GLN A 40 9.22 14.46 -3.24
N ILE A 41 9.51 13.35 -2.56
CA ILE A 41 9.18 13.18 -1.14
C ILE A 41 9.97 14.15 -0.28
N GLY A 42 11.20 14.52 -0.68
CA GLY A 42 11.97 15.59 -0.01
C GLY A 42 11.25 16.93 -0.02
N MET A 43 10.74 17.35 -1.19
CA MET A 43 9.95 18.59 -1.33
C MET A 43 8.64 18.51 -0.52
N LEU A 44 7.96 17.38 -0.54
CA LEU A 44 6.72 17.17 0.21
C LEU A 44 6.97 17.23 1.72
N ALA A 45 8.06 16.61 2.19
CA ALA A 45 8.47 16.64 3.59
C ALA A 45 8.86 18.07 4.04
N ASP A 46 9.66 18.80 3.24
CA ASP A 46 10.02 20.19 3.53
C ASP A 46 8.76 21.07 3.64
N SER A 47 7.79 20.89 2.73
CA SER A 47 6.51 21.62 2.78
C SER A 47 5.68 21.26 4.01
N SER A 48 5.75 20.00 4.44
CA SER A 48 5.00 19.47 5.59
C SER A 48 5.60 19.88 6.94
N GLU A 49 6.89 20.22 6.98
CA GLU A 49 7.64 20.62 8.17
C GLU A 49 7.83 22.17 8.27
N THR A 50 7.22 22.94 7.37
CA THR A 50 7.40 24.41 7.33
C THR A 50 6.91 25.08 8.60
N GLY A 51 7.72 26.01 9.14
CA GLY A 51 7.39 26.79 10.34
C GLY A 51 7.49 26.01 11.65
N GLY A 52 8.17 24.85 11.66
CA GLY A 52 8.34 24.01 12.86
C GLY A 52 7.08 23.23 13.26
N VAL A 53 6.07 23.22 12.40
CA VAL A 53 4.84 22.45 12.59
C VAL A 53 4.87 21.24 11.64
N ILE A 54 4.66 20.06 12.18
CA ILE A 54 4.52 18.83 11.38
C ILE A 54 3.07 18.70 10.91
N ARG A 55 2.87 18.62 9.61
CA ARG A 55 1.57 18.46 8.96
C ARG A 55 1.52 17.18 8.17
N ILE A 56 0.34 16.61 8.01
CA ILE A 56 0.13 15.32 7.34
C ILE A 56 -0.43 15.57 5.93
N PRO A 57 0.39 15.47 4.86
CA PRO A 57 -0.07 15.69 3.50
C PRO A 57 -0.91 14.48 3.04
N SER A 58 -2.08 14.74 2.47
CA SER A 58 -2.97 13.69 1.96
C SER A 58 -3.06 13.67 0.44
N THR A 59 -3.14 14.85 -0.18
CA THR A 59 -3.28 15.02 -1.64
C THR A 59 -2.79 16.39 -2.07
N TRP A 60 -2.65 16.56 -3.39
CA TRP A 60 -2.40 17.85 -4.02
C TRP A 60 -3.47 18.14 -5.07
N LYS A 61 -4.18 19.24 -4.91
CA LYS A 61 -5.21 19.69 -5.84
C LYS A 61 -5.33 21.21 -5.84
N ASN A 62 -5.75 21.76 -6.96
CA ASN A 62 -5.93 23.20 -7.12
C ASN A 62 -4.66 24.01 -6.78
N GLY A 63 -3.46 23.47 -7.07
CA GLY A 63 -2.17 24.13 -6.84
C GLY A 63 -1.70 24.14 -5.40
N ARG A 64 -2.30 23.37 -4.50
CA ARG A 64 -1.91 23.31 -3.08
C ARG A 64 -1.94 21.88 -2.53
N ILE A 65 -1.14 21.65 -1.49
CA ILE A 65 -1.20 20.43 -0.70
C ILE A 65 -2.37 20.55 0.29
N ASP A 66 -3.26 19.57 0.31
CA ASP A 66 -4.25 19.42 1.37
C ASP A 66 -3.65 18.57 2.49
N TYR A 67 -3.77 19.07 3.72
CA TYR A 67 -3.32 18.41 4.93
C TYR A 67 -4.51 17.90 5.72
N VAL A 68 -4.34 16.77 6.40
CA VAL A 68 -5.38 16.16 7.24
C VAL A 68 -5.01 16.19 8.72
N PRO A 69 -5.99 16.11 9.63
CA PRO A 69 -5.74 15.95 11.05
C PRO A 69 -5.18 14.55 11.38
N VAL A 70 -4.67 14.39 12.60
CA VAL A 70 -4.05 13.13 13.05
C VAL A 70 -5.01 11.96 13.13
N ASP A 71 -6.30 12.22 13.27
CA ASP A 71 -7.38 11.23 13.34
C ASP A 71 -8.04 10.91 11.99
N ASP A 72 -7.48 11.42 10.89
CA ASP A 72 -7.87 11.00 9.54
C ASP A 72 -7.25 9.64 9.20
N TRP A 73 -7.99 8.77 8.53
CA TRP A 73 -7.57 7.41 8.20
C TRP A 73 -6.28 7.32 7.37
N VAL A 74 -5.96 8.36 6.62
CA VAL A 74 -4.73 8.39 5.81
C VAL A 74 -3.51 8.94 6.57
N SER A 75 -3.64 9.26 7.85
CA SER A 75 -2.60 10.00 8.60
C SER A 75 -1.29 9.22 8.76
N GLY A 76 -1.33 7.90 8.78
CA GLY A 76 -0.15 7.05 8.94
C GLY A 76 0.73 6.90 7.69
N PHE A 77 0.14 7.04 6.49
CA PHE A 77 0.83 6.69 5.25
C PHE A 77 2.04 7.57 4.93
N PHE A 78 1.97 8.87 5.22
CA PHE A 78 3.12 9.73 4.92
C PHE A 78 4.32 9.41 5.84
N ALA A 79 4.07 9.15 7.12
CA ALA A 79 5.12 8.66 8.03
C ALA A 79 5.70 7.32 7.52
N GLY A 80 4.85 6.40 7.08
CA GLY A 80 5.24 5.14 6.44
C GLY A 80 6.06 5.34 5.16
N THR A 81 5.67 6.30 4.31
CA THR A 81 6.42 6.69 3.11
C THR A 81 7.84 7.13 3.45
N LEU A 82 8.02 7.92 4.52
CA LEU A 82 9.34 8.35 4.98
C LEU A 82 10.17 7.17 5.54
N TRP A 83 9.53 6.20 6.20
CA TRP A 83 10.20 4.95 6.61
C TRP A 83 10.60 4.10 5.40
N ASN A 84 9.76 4.02 4.37
CA ASN A 84 10.10 3.33 3.12
C ASN A 84 11.28 4.01 2.40
N MET A 85 11.36 5.35 2.43
CA MET A 85 12.52 6.08 1.91
C MET A 85 13.80 5.74 2.69
N TYR A 86 13.72 5.64 4.01
CA TYR A 86 14.85 5.18 4.82
C TYR A 86 15.31 3.77 4.41
N GLU A 87 14.38 2.83 4.25
CA GLU A 87 14.70 1.46 3.86
C GLU A 87 15.32 1.36 2.47
N LEU A 88 14.85 2.17 1.52
CA LEU A 88 15.37 2.18 0.15
C LEU A 88 16.74 2.86 0.02
N THR A 89 17.05 3.84 0.86
CA THR A 89 18.27 4.67 0.71
C THR A 89 19.32 4.41 1.77
N GLY A 90 18.93 3.92 2.95
CA GLY A 90 19.80 3.83 4.13
C GLY A 90 20.16 5.19 4.75
N ASP A 91 19.61 6.29 4.26
CA ASP A 91 19.93 7.63 4.76
C ASP A 91 19.15 7.95 6.06
N GLU A 92 19.89 8.13 7.16
CA GLU A 92 19.37 8.43 8.50
C GLU A 92 18.53 9.72 8.55
N ALA A 93 18.69 10.63 7.61
CA ALA A 93 17.86 11.82 7.54
C ALA A 93 16.37 11.46 7.30
N TRP A 94 16.10 10.42 6.51
CA TRP A 94 14.74 9.91 6.30
C TRP A 94 14.18 9.29 7.58
N ALA A 95 14.97 8.49 8.30
CA ALA A 95 14.55 7.91 9.58
C ALA A 95 14.21 8.99 10.62
N ALA A 96 15.00 10.06 10.69
CA ALA A 96 14.74 11.18 11.59
C ALA A 96 13.43 11.93 11.26
N ARG A 97 13.12 12.14 9.97
CA ARG A 97 11.85 12.71 9.52
C ARG A 97 10.69 11.76 9.78
N ALA A 98 10.85 10.48 9.39
CA ALA A 98 9.83 9.44 9.62
C ALA A 98 9.42 9.36 11.10
N ARG A 99 10.39 9.39 12.00
CA ARG A 99 10.15 9.38 13.44
C ARG A 99 9.29 10.58 13.88
N LYS A 100 9.61 11.81 13.44
CA LYS A 100 8.82 13.01 13.78
C LYS A 100 7.37 12.89 13.30
N HIS A 101 7.18 12.45 12.04
CA HIS A 101 5.84 12.26 11.46
C HIS A 101 5.09 11.09 12.10
N THR A 102 5.77 10.09 12.61
CA THR A 102 5.17 8.99 13.38
C THR A 102 4.71 9.48 14.75
N GLU A 103 5.57 10.15 15.52
CA GLU A 103 5.31 10.51 16.91
C GLU A 103 4.18 11.53 17.09
N ILE A 104 3.84 12.33 16.08
CA ILE A 104 2.63 13.19 16.14
C ILE A 104 1.32 12.40 16.16
N LEU A 105 1.35 11.11 15.78
CA LEU A 105 0.18 10.22 15.76
C LEU A 105 -0.04 9.52 17.12
N ASP A 106 0.68 9.87 18.17
CA ASP A 106 0.64 9.17 19.47
C ASP A 106 -0.80 9.03 20.03
N SER A 107 -1.63 10.06 19.87
CA SER A 107 -3.03 10.03 20.35
C SER A 107 -3.91 9.04 19.61
N VAL A 108 -3.53 8.60 18.41
CA VAL A 108 -4.31 7.65 17.59
C VAL A 108 -4.47 6.29 18.27
N GLN A 109 -3.54 5.90 19.09
CA GLN A 109 -3.61 4.63 19.84
C GLN A 109 -4.87 4.51 20.72
N TYR A 110 -5.54 5.61 21.02
CA TYR A 110 -6.77 5.64 21.86
C TYR A 110 -8.05 5.83 21.04
N LEU A 111 -7.97 5.90 19.69
CA LEU A 111 -9.16 6.07 18.84
C LEU A 111 -10.04 4.81 18.84
N GLN A 112 -11.36 5.00 18.99
CA GLN A 112 -12.34 3.92 19.08
C GLN A 112 -13.55 4.11 18.16
N TRP A 113 -13.62 5.19 17.37
CA TRP A 113 -14.82 5.54 16.60
C TRP A 113 -14.78 5.12 15.12
N HIS A 114 -13.63 4.65 14.61
CA HIS A 114 -13.49 3.97 13.32
C HIS A 114 -12.42 2.89 13.38
N HIS A 115 -12.34 2.05 12.34
CA HIS A 115 -11.46 0.88 12.33
C HIS A 115 -10.06 1.15 11.78
N ASP A 116 -9.83 2.30 11.12
CA ASP A 116 -8.62 2.55 10.31
C ASP A 116 -7.33 2.76 11.12
N VAL A 117 -7.40 2.57 12.42
CA VAL A 117 -6.23 2.71 13.32
C VAL A 117 -5.08 1.77 12.93
N GLY A 118 -5.35 0.67 12.22
CA GLY A 118 -4.33 -0.20 11.66
C GLY A 118 -3.51 0.51 10.58
N PHE A 119 -4.15 1.14 9.61
CA PHE A 119 -3.48 1.98 8.60
C PHE A 119 -2.69 3.13 9.24
N MET A 120 -3.25 3.75 10.27
CA MET A 120 -2.65 4.92 10.89
C MET A 120 -1.39 4.56 11.70
N VAL A 121 -1.47 3.49 12.48
CA VAL A 121 -0.42 3.13 13.45
C VAL A 121 0.52 2.06 12.90
N TYR A 122 0.03 1.04 12.20
CA TYR A 122 0.94 -0.01 11.74
C TYR A 122 1.82 0.44 10.57
N ASP A 123 1.29 1.24 9.65
CA ASP A 123 2.10 1.80 8.55
C ASP A 123 3.14 2.84 9.04
N SER A 124 2.93 3.44 10.20
CA SER A 124 3.86 4.40 10.82
C SER A 124 4.74 3.77 11.90
N TYR A 125 4.19 3.48 13.08
CA TYR A 125 4.91 2.87 14.21
C TYR A 125 5.44 1.48 13.90
N GLY A 126 4.66 0.67 13.16
CA GLY A 126 5.08 -0.68 12.76
C GLY A 126 6.34 -0.66 11.90
N ASN A 127 6.42 0.22 10.89
CA ASN A 127 7.63 0.39 10.10
C ASN A 127 8.80 0.92 10.92
N GLY A 128 8.56 1.90 11.81
CA GLY A 128 9.59 2.41 12.71
C GLY A 128 10.16 1.34 13.64
N LEU A 129 9.29 0.48 14.17
CA LEU A 129 9.71 -0.64 15.00
C LEU A 129 10.52 -1.66 14.20
N ARG A 130 10.03 -2.05 13.03
CA ARG A 130 10.70 -3.01 12.13
C ARG A 130 12.11 -2.56 11.72
N LEU A 131 12.27 -1.27 11.43
CA LEU A 131 13.52 -0.74 10.86
C LEU A 131 14.51 -0.24 11.91
N LYS A 132 14.03 0.27 13.04
CA LYS A 132 14.87 0.91 14.08
C LYS A 132 14.69 0.36 15.48
N ASN A 133 13.73 -0.53 15.70
CA ASN A 133 13.42 -1.07 17.02
C ASN A 133 13.29 0.04 18.10
N ILE A 134 12.47 1.06 17.82
CA ILE A 134 12.34 2.24 18.68
C ILE A 134 11.59 1.86 19.97
N PRO A 135 12.16 2.10 21.15
CA PRO A 135 11.51 1.78 22.42
C PRO A 135 10.14 2.46 22.58
N GLY A 136 9.15 1.73 23.09
CA GLY A 136 7.79 2.20 23.29
C GLY A 136 6.85 2.05 22.08
N TYR A 137 7.36 1.77 20.90
CA TYR A 137 6.51 1.58 19.70
C TYR A 137 5.69 0.29 19.80
N GLU A 138 6.19 -0.75 20.45
CA GLU A 138 5.42 -1.96 20.74
C GLU A 138 4.21 -1.66 21.62
N ASP A 139 4.38 -0.83 22.65
CA ASP A 139 3.30 -0.45 23.56
C ASP A 139 2.19 0.32 22.82
N VAL A 140 2.57 1.22 21.90
CA VAL A 140 1.61 1.94 21.05
C VAL A 140 0.83 0.97 20.16
N ILE A 141 1.47 -0.02 19.55
CA ILE A 141 0.82 -1.04 18.72
C ILE A 141 -0.17 -1.86 19.54
N VAL A 142 0.24 -2.33 20.73
CA VAL A 142 -0.62 -3.11 21.62
C VAL A 142 -1.79 -2.28 22.13
N GLN A 143 -1.57 -1.00 22.51
CA GLN A 143 -2.65 -0.12 22.94
C GLN A 143 -3.63 0.16 21.79
N THR A 144 -3.13 0.35 20.57
CA THR A 144 -3.99 0.55 19.38
C THR A 144 -4.87 -0.67 19.11
N ALA A 145 -4.29 -1.88 19.21
CA ALA A 145 -5.05 -3.11 19.07
C ALA A 145 -6.13 -3.27 20.16
N LYS A 146 -5.83 -2.84 21.38
CA LYS A 146 -6.82 -2.78 22.47
C LYS A 146 -7.96 -1.84 22.14
N SER A 147 -7.67 -0.68 21.55
CA SER A 147 -8.68 0.29 21.12
C SER A 147 -9.51 -0.28 19.97
N LEU A 148 -8.89 -0.88 18.96
CA LEU A 148 -9.57 -1.53 17.83
C LEU A 148 -10.45 -2.71 18.30
N ALA A 149 -10.01 -3.48 19.29
CA ALA A 149 -10.76 -4.61 19.85
C ALA A 149 -12.10 -4.17 20.48
N THR A 150 -12.24 -2.92 20.94
CA THR A 150 -13.52 -2.39 21.42
C THR A 150 -14.60 -2.33 20.35
N ARG A 151 -14.20 -2.35 19.08
CA ARG A 151 -15.11 -2.37 17.93
C ARG A 151 -15.54 -3.77 17.51
N PHE A 152 -14.99 -4.81 18.13
CA PHE A 152 -15.39 -6.18 17.85
C PHE A 152 -16.80 -6.45 18.35
N ARG A 153 -17.64 -6.99 17.47
CA ARG A 153 -19.03 -7.38 17.73
C ARG A 153 -19.12 -8.90 17.77
N PRO A 154 -19.23 -9.49 18.97
CA PRO A 154 -19.10 -10.95 19.13
C PRO A 154 -20.16 -11.75 18.37
N VAL A 155 -21.40 -11.26 18.28
CA VAL A 155 -22.52 -11.98 17.65
C VAL A 155 -22.30 -12.11 16.14
N PRO A 156 -22.09 -11.05 15.35
CA PRO A 156 -21.72 -11.21 13.96
C PRO A 156 -20.27 -11.69 13.76
N GLY A 157 -19.40 -11.60 14.78
CA GLY A 157 -18.01 -12.04 14.69
C GLY A 157 -17.10 -11.12 13.88
N VAL A 158 -17.36 -9.82 13.88
CA VAL A 158 -16.66 -8.83 13.04
C VAL A 158 -16.20 -7.60 13.84
N ILE A 159 -15.20 -6.90 13.31
CA ILE A 159 -14.82 -5.55 13.74
C ILE A 159 -15.69 -4.58 12.96
N GLN A 160 -16.52 -3.77 13.65
CA GLN A 160 -17.36 -2.76 13.03
C GLN A 160 -16.49 -1.63 12.47
N SER A 161 -16.71 -1.24 11.21
CA SER A 161 -15.88 -0.26 10.52
C SER A 161 -16.19 1.17 10.97
N TRP A 162 -17.43 1.59 10.89
CA TRP A 162 -17.88 2.95 11.20
C TRP A 162 -18.94 2.94 12.27
N ASP A 163 -19.10 4.06 12.98
CA ASP A 163 -20.26 4.28 13.81
C ASP A 163 -21.48 4.49 12.90
N ALA A 164 -22.58 3.82 13.24
CA ALA A 164 -23.79 3.80 12.40
C ALA A 164 -24.87 4.78 12.84
N ASP A 165 -24.61 5.60 13.87
CA ASP A 165 -25.57 6.50 14.51
C ASP A 165 -25.30 7.99 14.25
N ARG A 166 -24.26 8.32 13.45
CA ARG A 166 -23.85 9.69 13.18
C ARG A 166 -23.29 9.87 11.78
N GLY A 167 -23.18 11.16 11.37
CA GLY A 167 -22.68 11.53 10.04
C GLY A 167 -23.49 10.91 8.92
N TRP A 168 -22.91 10.85 7.75
CA TRP A 168 -23.54 10.24 6.57
C TRP A 168 -23.81 8.73 6.73
N GLN A 169 -23.05 8.04 7.60
CA GLN A 169 -23.25 6.63 7.93
C GLN A 169 -24.59 6.42 8.66
N GLY A 170 -24.96 7.35 9.57
CA GLY A 170 -26.24 7.30 10.29
C GLY A 170 -27.45 7.42 9.36
N GLU A 171 -27.32 8.11 8.23
CA GLU A 171 -28.38 8.26 7.22
C GLU A 171 -28.64 6.95 6.44
N ARG A 172 -27.71 5.99 6.48
CA ARG A 172 -27.80 4.71 5.76
C ARG A 172 -28.68 3.67 6.46
N GLY A 173 -29.04 3.87 7.73
CA GLY A 173 -29.83 2.93 8.51
C GLY A 173 -29.11 1.60 8.83
N TRP A 174 -27.78 1.60 8.78
CA TRP A 174 -26.94 0.46 9.16
C TRP A 174 -26.99 0.23 10.68
N GLN A 175 -26.66 -1.00 11.10
CA GLN A 175 -26.45 -1.34 12.51
C GLN A 175 -24.97 -1.64 12.79
N CYS A 176 -24.36 -2.46 11.95
CA CYS A 176 -22.96 -2.86 12.08
C CYS A 176 -22.32 -2.94 10.69
N PRO A 177 -22.00 -1.79 10.09
CA PRO A 177 -21.37 -1.77 8.77
C PRO A 177 -19.92 -2.23 8.88
N VAL A 178 -19.53 -3.13 7.98
CA VAL A 178 -18.17 -3.61 7.81
C VAL A 178 -17.78 -3.39 6.35
N ILE A 179 -16.66 -2.71 6.12
CA ILE A 179 -16.10 -2.55 4.79
C ILE A 179 -14.89 -3.47 4.59
N ILE A 180 -14.65 -3.82 3.34
CA ILE A 180 -13.56 -4.75 2.97
C ILE A 180 -12.18 -4.24 3.39
N ASP A 181 -12.01 -2.92 3.46
CA ASP A 181 -10.80 -2.21 3.90
C ASP A 181 -10.34 -2.67 5.29
N ASN A 182 -11.27 -3.14 6.13
CA ASN A 182 -10.95 -3.61 7.48
C ASN A 182 -9.98 -4.79 7.51
N MET A 183 -9.86 -5.53 6.40
CA MET A 183 -8.86 -6.59 6.27
C MET A 183 -7.42 -6.07 6.43
N MET A 184 -7.17 -4.79 6.13
CA MET A 184 -5.86 -4.16 6.26
C MET A 184 -5.50 -3.83 7.72
N ASN A 185 -6.49 -3.75 8.63
CA ASN A 185 -6.25 -3.48 10.04
C ASN A 185 -5.92 -4.75 10.85
N LEU A 186 -6.03 -5.94 10.24
CA LEU A 186 -5.78 -7.20 10.94
C LEU A 186 -4.31 -7.46 11.23
N GLU A 187 -3.40 -6.92 10.43
CA GLU A 187 -1.95 -7.01 10.65
C GLU A 187 -1.56 -6.43 12.01
N LEU A 188 -2.10 -5.27 12.38
CA LEU A 188 -1.96 -4.68 13.70
C LEU A 188 -2.36 -5.66 14.83
N MET A 189 -3.47 -6.39 14.65
CA MET A 189 -3.99 -7.33 15.65
C MET A 189 -3.07 -8.54 15.80
N PHE A 190 -2.56 -9.09 14.69
CA PHE A 190 -1.60 -10.20 14.74
C PHE A 190 -0.31 -9.78 15.43
N LYS A 191 0.23 -8.61 15.12
CA LYS A 191 1.45 -8.10 15.76
C LYS A 191 1.26 -7.79 17.23
N ALA A 192 0.10 -7.22 17.61
CA ALA A 192 -0.20 -7.01 19.01
C ALA A 192 -0.24 -8.33 19.82
N THR A 193 -0.71 -9.43 19.21
CA THR A 193 -0.64 -10.77 19.81
C THR A 193 0.82 -11.20 20.02
N GLU A 194 1.69 -11.00 19.01
CA GLU A 194 3.12 -11.37 19.14
C GLU A 194 3.81 -10.59 20.26
N PHE A 195 3.54 -9.29 20.39
CA PHE A 195 4.18 -8.44 21.40
C PHE A 195 3.63 -8.64 22.82
N SER A 196 2.31 -8.79 22.96
CA SER A 196 1.67 -8.91 24.27
C SER A 196 1.55 -10.34 24.79
N GLY A 197 1.59 -11.35 23.92
CA GLY A 197 1.22 -12.72 24.24
C GLY A 197 -0.29 -12.94 24.43
N ASP A 198 -1.13 -11.90 24.25
CA ASP A 198 -2.59 -12.00 24.38
C ASP A 198 -3.21 -12.47 23.06
N SER A 199 -3.69 -13.71 23.05
CA SER A 199 -4.35 -14.33 21.89
C SER A 199 -5.72 -13.74 21.56
N THR A 200 -6.26 -12.86 22.38
CA THR A 200 -7.55 -12.18 22.12
C THR A 200 -7.52 -11.45 20.78
N TYR A 201 -6.43 -10.74 20.49
CA TYR A 201 -6.30 -9.99 19.24
C TYR A 201 -6.24 -10.91 18.03
N TYR A 202 -5.45 -11.99 18.08
CA TYR A 202 -5.41 -13.02 17.05
C TYR A 202 -6.79 -13.62 16.77
N ASN A 203 -7.52 -13.98 17.85
CA ASN A 203 -8.83 -14.59 17.73
C ASN A 203 -9.86 -13.63 17.10
N ILE A 204 -9.79 -12.34 17.42
CA ILE A 204 -10.62 -11.30 16.79
C ILE A 204 -10.30 -11.21 15.29
N ALA A 205 -9.02 -11.13 14.93
CA ALA A 205 -8.58 -11.02 13.55
C ALA A 205 -9.05 -12.21 12.70
N VAL A 206 -8.85 -13.43 13.19
CA VAL A 206 -9.27 -14.66 12.51
C VAL A 206 -10.79 -14.73 12.35
N LYS A 207 -11.56 -14.42 13.39
CA LYS A 207 -13.04 -14.40 13.30
C LYS A 207 -13.52 -13.37 12.29
N HIS A 208 -12.93 -12.19 12.29
CA HIS A 208 -13.26 -11.14 11.32
C HIS A 208 -12.93 -11.59 9.89
N ALA A 209 -11.72 -12.13 9.66
CA ALA A 209 -11.31 -12.60 8.34
C ALA A 209 -12.20 -13.73 7.82
N ASP A 210 -12.52 -14.73 8.65
CA ASP A 210 -13.39 -15.84 8.30
C ASP A 210 -14.82 -15.36 7.95
N ARG A 211 -15.36 -14.42 8.73
CA ARG A 211 -16.69 -13.87 8.47
C ARG A 211 -16.71 -13.02 7.20
N THR A 212 -15.70 -12.19 6.99
CA THR A 212 -15.53 -11.39 5.79
C THR A 212 -15.39 -12.28 4.54
N MET A 213 -14.59 -13.35 4.61
CA MET A 213 -14.42 -14.31 3.52
C MET A 213 -15.74 -14.95 3.10
N LYS A 214 -16.63 -15.20 4.06
CA LYS A 214 -17.93 -15.83 3.80
C LYS A 214 -18.96 -14.86 3.22
N GLU A 215 -18.98 -13.61 3.66
CA GLU A 215 -20.12 -12.72 3.42
C GLU A 215 -19.84 -11.57 2.45
N HIS A 216 -18.55 -11.19 2.21
CA HIS A 216 -18.21 -10.04 1.37
C HIS A 216 -17.99 -10.39 -0.11
N PHE A 217 -18.04 -11.66 -0.50
CA PHE A 217 -17.67 -12.07 -1.86
C PHE A 217 -18.84 -12.70 -2.59
N ARG A 218 -18.93 -12.39 -3.87
CA ARG A 218 -19.84 -13.04 -4.83
C ARG A 218 -19.23 -14.35 -5.34
N ASP A 219 -19.98 -15.11 -6.08
CA ASP A 219 -19.55 -16.42 -6.63
C ASP A 219 -18.34 -16.29 -7.57
N ASP A 220 -18.17 -15.15 -8.22
CA ASP A 220 -17.02 -14.80 -9.08
C ASP A 220 -15.81 -14.24 -8.32
N TYR A 221 -15.90 -14.15 -6.99
CA TYR A 221 -14.89 -13.57 -6.09
C TYR A 221 -14.72 -12.05 -6.19
N SER A 222 -15.61 -11.33 -6.87
CA SER A 222 -15.72 -9.88 -6.67
C SER A 222 -16.26 -9.59 -5.26
N CYS A 223 -15.78 -8.52 -4.61
CA CYS A 223 -16.25 -8.21 -3.26
C CYS A 223 -17.25 -7.06 -3.24
N TYR A 224 -18.21 -7.15 -2.32
CA TYR A 224 -18.99 -6.01 -1.87
C TYR A 224 -18.11 -5.07 -1.06
N HIS A 225 -18.33 -3.75 -1.21
CA HIS A 225 -17.61 -2.79 -0.38
C HIS A 225 -18.08 -2.86 1.08
N VAL A 226 -19.41 -2.83 1.31
CA VAL A 226 -20.03 -2.80 2.64
C VAL A 226 -20.95 -4.00 2.83
N VAL A 227 -20.81 -4.67 3.98
CA VAL A 227 -21.80 -5.63 4.50
C VAL A 227 -22.28 -5.14 5.86
N ASP A 228 -23.59 -4.98 6.01
CA ASP A 228 -24.20 -4.60 7.28
C ASP A 228 -24.76 -5.83 8.00
N TYR A 229 -24.51 -5.93 9.29
CA TYR A 229 -24.91 -7.07 10.11
C TYR A 229 -25.91 -6.67 11.20
N ASP A 230 -26.80 -7.58 11.54
CA ASP A 230 -27.66 -7.49 12.72
C ASP A 230 -26.85 -7.81 13.98
N LEU A 231 -26.87 -6.89 14.95
CA LEU A 231 -26.12 -7.02 16.19
C LEU A 231 -26.69 -8.09 17.14
N THR A 232 -27.96 -8.49 16.95
CA THR A 232 -28.65 -9.46 17.81
C THR A 232 -28.55 -10.88 17.27
N THR A 233 -28.76 -11.07 15.95
CA THR A 233 -28.76 -12.38 15.31
C THR A 233 -27.43 -12.71 14.63
N GLY A 234 -26.65 -11.70 14.26
CA GLY A 234 -25.43 -11.86 13.47
C GLY A 234 -25.69 -12.02 11.96
N ASP A 235 -26.95 -11.98 11.52
CA ASP A 235 -27.28 -12.15 10.13
C ASP A 235 -26.87 -10.93 9.28
N VAL A 236 -26.66 -11.16 7.97
CA VAL A 236 -26.45 -10.08 7.01
C VAL A 236 -27.78 -9.35 6.78
N ARG A 237 -27.83 -8.06 7.04
CA ARG A 237 -28.97 -7.17 6.77
C ARG A 237 -28.96 -6.62 5.35
N GLY A 238 -27.77 -6.43 4.78
CA GLY A 238 -27.61 -5.89 3.44
C GLY A 238 -26.19 -5.90 2.97
N ARG A 239 -26.04 -5.82 1.65
CA ARG A 239 -24.75 -5.63 0.96
C ARG A 239 -24.89 -4.44 0.04
N CYS A 240 -23.91 -3.54 0.08
CA CYS A 240 -23.97 -2.30 -0.69
C CYS A 240 -22.58 -1.71 -0.93
N THR A 241 -22.56 -0.52 -1.52
CA THR A 241 -21.35 0.27 -1.66
C THR A 241 -21.47 1.64 -0.99
N ALA A 242 -20.32 2.21 -0.64
CA ALA A 242 -20.19 3.62 -0.26
C ALA A 242 -19.21 4.36 -1.20
N GLN A 243 -18.20 3.67 -1.72
CA GLN A 243 -17.16 4.25 -2.56
C GLN A 243 -17.15 3.69 -4.00
N GLY A 244 -17.81 2.57 -4.27
CA GLY A 244 -17.98 1.99 -5.60
C GLY A 244 -19.10 2.63 -6.40
N TYR A 245 -19.23 2.22 -7.67
CA TYR A 245 -20.20 2.74 -8.62
C TYR A 245 -21.65 2.37 -8.25
N ALA A 246 -21.88 1.11 -7.93
CA ALA A 246 -23.20 0.59 -7.57
C ALA A 246 -23.08 -0.53 -6.54
N ASP A 247 -24.18 -0.92 -5.88
CA ASP A 247 -24.18 -1.95 -4.83
C ASP A 247 -23.75 -3.33 -5.35
N ASP A 248 -23.93 -3.58 -6.64
CA ASP A 248 -23.54 -4.81 -7.34
C ASP A 248 -22.24 -4.66 -8.15
N SER A 249 -21.60 -3.48 -8.15
CA SER A 249 -20.32 -3.26 -8.82
C SER A 249 -19.13 -3.77 -8.03
N ALA A 250 -17.97 -3.80 -8.68
CA ALA A 250 -16.70 -4.18 -8.06
C ALA A 250 -15.76 -2.98 -7.96
N TRP A 251 -15.82 -2.26 -6.84
CA TRP A 251 -14.92 -1.16 -6.53
C TRP A 251 -13.45 -1.63 -6.51
N ALA A 252 -12.61 -1.06 -7.39
CA ALA A 252 -11.29 -1.63 -7.66
C ALA A 252 -10.37 -1.67 -6.44
N ARG A 253 -10.31 -0.59 -5.64
CA ARG A 253 -9.48 -0.55 -4.44
C ARG A 253 -9.95 -1.53 -3.37
N GLY A 254 -11.25 -1.80 -3.28
CA GLY A 254 -11.78 -2.83 -2.39
C GLY A 254 -11.27 -4.23 -2.73
N GLN A 255 -11.19 -4.57 -4.03
CA GLN A 255 -10.58 -5.82 -4.48
C GLN A 255 -9.11 -5.89 -4.06
N ALA A 256 -8.36 -4.80 -4.21
CA ALA A 256 -6.96 -4.73 -3.83
C ALA A 256 -6.76 -4.93 -2.32
N TRP A 257 -7.59 -4.29 -1.48
CA TRP A 257 -7.58 -4.49 -0.04
C TRP A 257 -7.82 -5.95 0.35
N ALA A 258 -8.77 -6.60 -0.33
CA ALA A 258 -9.04 -8.03 -0.12
C ALA A 258 -7.81 -8.88 -0.44
N VAL A 259 -7.18 -8.70 -1.61
CA VAL A 259 -5.99 -9.48 -1.99
C VAL A 259 -4.86 -9.28 -0.98
N TYR A 260 -4.54 -8.03 -0.63
CA TYR A 260 -3.47 -7.73 0.31
C TYR A 260 -3.79 -8.29 1.71
N GLY A 261 -4.98 -7.98 2.24
CA GLY A 261 -5.37 -8.37 3.59
C GLY A 261 -5.43 -9.89 3.79
N TYR A 262 -5.96 -10.66 2.82
CA TYR A 262 -5.95 -12.12 2.90
C TYR A 262 -4.55 -12.72 2.71
N THR A 263 -3.69 -12.09 1.92
CA THR A 263 -2.26 -12.49 1.84
C THR A 263 -1.56 -12.28 3.19
N ALA A 264 -1.81 -11.14 3.84
CA ALA A 264 -1.32 -10.88 5.19
C ALA A 264 -1.89 -11.87 6.23
N CYS A 265 -3.19 -12.20 6.18
CA CYS A 265 -3.77 -13.23 7.03
C CYS A 265 -3.06 -14.58 6.88
N TYR A 266 -2.72 -14.98 5.65
CA TYR A 266 -1.92 -16.19 5.42
C TYR A 266 -0.53 -16.08 6.05
N ARG A 267 0.15 -14.95 5.92
CA ARG A 267 1.48 -14.68 6.54
C ARG A 267 1.49 -14.99 8.02
N TYR A 268 0.46 -14.54 8.76
CA TYR A 268 0.40 -14.66 10.21
C TYR A 268 -0.20 -15.97 10.71
N THR A 269 -1.04 -16.64 9.91
CA THR A 269 -1.77 -17.83 10.37
C THR A 269 -1.26 -19.13 9.75
N GLY A 270 -0.65 -19.08 8.57
CA GLY A 270 -0.33 -20.25 7.77
C GLY A 270 -1.56 -20.97 7.21
N ASP A 271 -2.78 -20.43 7.39
CA ASP A 271 -4.02 -21.05 6.90
C ASP A 271 -4.16 -20.83 5.39
N LYS A 272 -4.03 -21.92 4.65
CA LYS A 272 -4.08 -21.92 3.19
C LYS A 272 -5.40 -21.39 2.63
N ARG A 273 -6.50 -21.44 3.39
CA ARG A 273 -7.79 -20.90 2.95
C ARG A 273 -7.67 -19.40 2.59
N TYR A 274 -6.90 -18.64 3.36
CA TYR A 274 -6.68 -17.21 3.10
C TYR A 274 -5.88 -16.97 1.83
N LEU A 275 -4.78 -17.70 1.61
CA LEU A 275 -4.00 -17.58 0.38
C LEU A 275 -4.81 -18.00 -0.85
N ASP A 276 -5.56 -19.10 -0.77
CA ASP A 276 -6.41 -19.56 -1.85
C ASP A 276 -7.53 -18.56 -2.17
N HIS A 277 -8.07 -17.89 -1.15
CA HIS A 277 -9.05 -16.82 -1.32
C HIS A 277 -8.43 -15.60 -2.00
N ALA A 278 -7.27 -15.12 -1.53
CA ALA A 278 -6.53 -14.03 -2.17
C ALA A 278 -6.23 -14.30 -3.65
N ARG A 279 -5.85 -15.56 -3.98
CA ARG A 279 -5.62 -15.98 -5.37
C ARG A 279 -6.88 -15.89 -6.24
N LYS A 280 -8.05 -16.22 -5.70
CA LYS A 280 -9.33 -16.18 -6.42
C LYS A 280 -9.77 -14.74 -6.67
N VAL A 281 -9.63 -13.86 -5.67
CA VAL A 281 -9.89 -12.42 -5.84
C VAL A 281 -8.92 -11.79 -6.85
N ALA A 282 -7.63 -12.13 -6.79
CA ALA A 282 -6.65 -11.73 -7.80
C ALA A 282 -7.00 -12.24 -9.20
N GLY A 283 -7.53 -13.47 -9.28
CA GLY A 283 -8.03 -14.07 -10.52
C GLY A 283 -9.20 -13.30 -11.13
N PHE A 284 -10.16 -12.84 -10.31
CA PHE A 284 -11.22 -11.94 -10.73
C PHE A 284 -10.63 -10.65 -11.32
N MET A 285 -9.78 -9.95 -10.57
CA MET A 285 -9.19 -8.68 -11.02
C MET A 285 -8.44 -8.80 -12.35
N LEU A 286 -7.59 -9.83 -12.49
CA LEU A 286 -6.77 -10.04 -13.67
C LEU A 286 -7.55 -10.56 -14.88
N GLY A 287 -8.69 -11.22 -14.64
CA GLY A 287 -9.56 -11.79 -15.66
C GLY A 287 -10.68 -10.86 -16.11
N ASP A 288 -10.91 -9.75 -15.42
CA ASP A 288 -11.97 -8.83 -15.77
C ASP A 288 -11.74 -8.19 -17.16
N LYS A 289 -12.80 -8.12 -17.95
CA LYS A 289 -12.78 -7.58 -19.33
C LYS A 289 -12.36 -6.13 -19.40
N ASN A 290 -12.55 -5.39 -18.31
CA ASN A 290 -12.23 -3.97 -18.20
C ASN A 290 -10.85 -3.72 -17.56
N MET A 291 -10.11 -4.77 -17.20
CA MET A 291 -8.73 -4.60 -16.73
C MET A 291 -7.84 -4.12 -17.89
N PRO A 292 -7.25 -2.92 -17.79
CA PRO A 292 -6.41 -2.39 -18.85
C PRO A 292 -5.10 -3.16 -19.01
N ALA A 293 -4.52 -3.11 -20.20
CA ALA A 293 -3.27 -3.83 -20.54
C ALA A 293 -2.05 -3.38 -19.71
N ASP A 294 -2.08 -2.16 -19.17
CA ASP A 294 -1.06 -1.61 -18.27
C ASP A 294 -1.24 -2.01 -16.80
N LEU A 295 -2.34 -2.72 -16.49
CA LEU A 295 -2.71 -3.20 -15.17
C LEU A 295 -2.93 -2.09 -14.13
N VAL A 296 -3.21 -0.86 -14.56
CA VAL A 296 -3.71 0.21 -13.70
C VAL A 296 -5.22 0.26 -13.88
N PRO A 297 -6.04 -0.23 -12.94
CA PRO A 297 -7.47 -0.35 -13.14
C PRO A 297 -8.18 1.00 -13.16
N TYR A 298 -9.40 1.01 -13.68
CA TYR A 298 -10.34 2.09 -13.43
C TYR A 298 -10.77 2.04 -11.96
N TRP A 299 -11.34 3.13 -11.45
CA TRP A 299 -11.77 3.24 -10.05
C TRP A 299 -12.80 2.18 -9.62
N ASP A 300 -13.57 1.66 -10.58
CA ASP A 300 -14.52 0.56 -10.43
C ASP A 300 -14.53 -0.25 -11.73
N TYR A 301 -14.61 -1.58 -11.64
CA TYR A 301 -14.59 -2.47 -12.82
C TYR A 301 -15.86 -2.35 -13.66
N ASP A 302 -16.98 -1.89 -13.06
CA ASP A 302 -18.26 -1.70 -13.70
C ASP A 302 -18.59 -0.22 -13.94
N ALA A 303 -17.59 0.67 -13.87
CA ALA A 303 -17.78 2.09 -14.10
C ALA A 303 -18.40 2.35 -15.50
N PRO A 304 -19.39 3.27 -15.61
CA PRO A 304 -20.32 3.29 -16.73
C PRO A 304 -19.72 3.80 -18.04
N ASN A 305 -18.63 4.56 -18.00
CA ASN A 305 -18.05 5.21 -19.19
C ASN A 305 -16.67 4.66 -19.56
N ILE A 306 -16.30 3.45 -19.14
CA ILE A 306 -15.05 2.81 -19.58
C ILE A 306 -15.02 2.79 -21.12
N PRO A 307 -13.92 3.23 -21.78
CA PRO A 307 -12.59 3.51 -21.24
C PRO A 307 -12.31 4.96 -20.79
N ASN A 308 -13.31 5.81 -20.67
CA ASN A 308 -13.16 7.24 -20.34
C ASN A 308 -13.36 7.53 -18.84
N GLU A 309 -13.18 6.53 -17.99
CA GLU A 309 -13.24 6.65 -16.54
C GLU A 309 -11.87 6.95 -15.93
N PRO A 310 -11.81 7.60 -14.75
CA PRO A 310 -10.58 7.79 -14.01
C PRO A 310 -9.89 6.46 -13.67
N ARG A 311 -8.56 6.45 -13.78
CA ARG A 311 -7.71 5.37 -13.30
C ARG A 311 -7.49 5.51 -11.80
N ASP A 312 -7.25 4.40 -11.11
CA ASP A 312 -6.85 4.44 -9.71
C ASP A 312 -5.48 3.79 -9.51
N VAL A 313 -4.42 4.61 -9.52
CA VAL A 313 -3.05 4.13 -9.33
C VAL A 313 -2.84 3.60 -7.91
N SER A 314 -3.64 4.02 -6.93
CA SER A 314 -3.55 3.46 -5.57
C SER A 314 -3.88 1.98 -5.55
N THR A 315 -4.92 1.56 -6.27
CA THR A 315 -5.26 0.15 -6.46
C THR A 315 -4.10 -0.63 -7.07
N ALA A 316 -3.48 -0.10 -8.14
CA ALA A 316 -2.35 -0.76 -8.79
C ALA A 316 -1.14 -0.91 -7.86
N ALA A 317 -0.80 0.12 -7.08
CA ALA A 317 0.30 0.09 -6.12
C ALA A 317 0.09 -0.98 -5.03
N ILE A 318 -1.12 -1.04 -4.44
CA ILE A 318 -1.49 -2.03 -3.43
C ILE A 318 -1.35 -3.46 -3.99
N ILE A 319 -1.87 -3.68 -5.21
CA ILE A 319 -1.80 -4.99 -5.86
C ILE A 319 -0.38 -5.40 -6.21
N ALA A 320 0.46 -4.49 -6.70
CA ALA A 320 1.86 -4.80 -6.99
C ALA A 320 2.58 -5.30 -5.73
N SER A 321 2.38 -4.60 -4.61
CA SER A 321 2.95 -5.00 -3.33
C SER A 321 2.44 -6.38 -2.88
N ALA A 322 1.13 -6.61 -2.92
CA ALA A 322 0.53 -7.90 -2.58
C ALA A 322 1.01 -9.03 -3.48
N PHE A 323 1.16 -8.81 -4.78
CA PHE A 323 1.58 -9.83 -5.73
C PHE A 323 3.03 -10.26 -5.54
N TYR A 324 3.95 -9.36 -5.18
CA TYR A 324 5.30 -9.76 -4.81
C TYR A 324 5.30 -10.69 -3.60
N GLU A 325 4.46 -10.42 -2.61
CA GLU A 325 4.32 -11.30 -1.45
C GLU A 325 3.66 -12.64 -1.83
N MET A 326 2.56 -12.64 -2.57
CA MET A 326 1.91 -13.87 -3.04
C MET A 326 2.86 -14.77 -3.83
N TYR A 327 3.76 -14.18 -4.61
CA TYR A 327 4.79 -14.94 -5.33
C TYR A 327 5.67 -15.75 -4.37
N THR A 328 6.06 -15.20 -3.22
CA THR A 328 6.92 -15.92 -2.27
C THR A 328 6.25 -17.15 -1.67
N TYR A 329 4.92 -17.14 -1.53
CA TYR A 329 4.16 -18.24 -0.97
C TYR A 329 3.73 -19.30 -1.99
N THR A 330 3.45 -18.85 -3.21
CA THR A 330 2.90 -19.72 -4.26
C THR A 330 3.96 -20.29 -5.19
N GLY A 331 5.10 -19.61 -5.35
CA GLY A 331 6.07 -19.89 -6.39
C GLY A 331 5.56 -19.64 -7.82
N ASP A 332 4.33 -19.10 -7.96
CA ASP A 332 3.71 -18.86 -9.26
C ASP A 332 4.28 -17.57 -9.87
N GLY A 333 5.10 -17.72 -10.91
CA GLY A 333 5.73 -16.61 -11.62
C GLY A 333 4.77 -15.58 -12.20
N LEU A 334 3.48 -15.93 -12.36
CA LEU A 334 2.45 -15.00 -12.82
C LEU A 334 2.37 -13.76 -11.92
N TYR A 335 2.36 -13.93 -10.58
CA TYR A 335 2.24 -12.82 -9.66
C TYR A 335 3.43 -11.86 -9.75
N LYS A 336 4.67 -12.40 -9.77
CA LYS A 336 5.86 -11.56 -9.98
C LYS A 336 5.81 -10.81 -11.30
N GLN A 337 5.44 -11.48 -12.40
CA GLN A 337 5.32 -10.86 -13.72
C GLN A 337 4.30 -9.73 -13.73
N LYS A 338 3.14 -9.92 -13.09
CA LYS A 338 2.09 -8.89 -13.01
C LYS A 338 2.52 -7.72 -12.13
N ALA A 339 3.16 -7.97 -10.99
CA ALA A 339 3.73 -6.94 -10.14
C ALA A 339 4.82 -6.12 -10.89
N ASP A 340 5.73 -6.78 -11.59
CA ASP A 340 6.76 -6.12 -12.42
C ASP A 340 6.10 -5.23 -13.48
N ARG A 341 5.05 -5.72 -14.16
CA ARG A 341 4.31 -4.92 -15.17
C ARG A 341 3.63 -3.70 -14.56
N ILE A 342 3.03 -3.84 -13.38
CA ILE A 342 2.42 -2.70 -12.67
C ILE A 342 3.49 -1.68 -12.28
N VAL A 343 4.61 -2.11 -11.70
CA VAL A 343 5.72 -1.22 -11.35
C VAL A 343 6.27 -0.49 -12.58
N GLU A 344 6.41 -1.16 -13.74
CA GLU A 344 6.78 -0.51 -15.01
C GLU A 344 5.77 0.56 -15.41
N SER A 345 4.47 0.25 -15.33
CA SER A 345 3.40 1.19 -15.66
C SER A 345 3.42 2.42 -14.75
N LEU A 346 3.46 2.21 -13.44
CA LEU A 346 3.49 3.28 -12.44
C LEU A 346 4.77 4.12 -12.52
N SER A 347 5.88 3.56 -12.99
CA SER A 347 7.16 4.26 -13.21
C SER A 347 7.18 5.09 -14.50
N SER A 348 6.18 4.93 -15.37
CA SER A 348 6.11 5.66 -16.63
C SER A 348 5.64 7.11 -16.44
N PRO A 349 5.93 8.02 -17.39
CA PRO A 349 5.41 9.39 -17.35
C PRO A 349 3.88 9.51 -17.38
N ALA A 350 3.16 8.42 -17.69
CA ALA A 350 1.70 8.40 -17.65
C ALA A 350 1.17 8.44 -16.21
N TYR A 351 1.95 7.93 -15.24
CA TYR A 351 1.50 7.80 -13.85
C TYR A 351 2.48 8.40 -12.83
N ARG A 352 3.78 8.42 -13.15
CA ARG A 352 4.79 9.05 -12.28
C ARG A 352 4.95 10.53 -12.62
N ALA A 353 4.79 11.37 -11.61
CA ALA A 353 4.94 12.80 -11.74
C ALA A 353 6.36 13.21 -12.17
N PRO A 354 6.50 14.29 -12.98
CA PRO A 354 7.80 14.91 -13.22
C PRO A 354 8.35 15.50 -11.92
N VAL A 355 9.68 15.47 -11.76
CA VAL A 355 10.34 16.07 -10.61
C VAL A 355 9.98 17.55 -10.49
N GLY A 356 9.55 17.96 -9.30
CA GLY A 356 9.09 19.32 -9.01
C GLY A 356 7.61 19.58 -9.30
N GLY A 357 6.90 18.59 -9.88
CA GLY A 357 5.46 18.66 -10.10
C GLY A 357 4.63 17.99 -9.00
N ASN A 358 3.31 17.97 -9.18
CA ASN A 358 2.35 17.19 -8.38
C ASN A 358 2.43 17.46 -6.86
N GLY A 359 2.89 18.63 -6.45
CA GLY A 359 3.03 19.01 -5.04
C GLY A 359 4.05 18.18 -4.25
N GLY A 360 4.89 17.40 -4.91
CA GLY A 360 5.85 16.50 -4.28
C GLY A 360 5.39 15.06 -4.13
N PHE A 361 4.13 14.73 -4.49
CA PHE A 361 3.67 13.34 -4.55
C PHE A 361 4.26 12.61 -5.77
N LEU A 362 4.52 11.30 -5.63
CA LEU A 362 5.15 10.49 -6.67
C LEU A 362 4.19 10.14 -7.79
N LEU A 363 3.01 9.64 -7.44
CA LEU A 363 2.04 9.11 -8.40
C LEU A 363 0.90 10.11 -8.66
N MET A 364 0.42 10.12 -9.88
CA MET A 364 -0.75 10.87 -10.34
C MET A 364 -1.93 9.90 -10.54
N HIS A 365 -3.14 10.45 -10.70
CA HIS A 365 -4.31 9.69 -11.18
C HIS A 365 -4.83 8.62 -10.21
N SER A 366 -4.99 8.98 -8.93
CA SER A 366 -5.75 8.17 -7.96
C SER A 366 -7.18 8.68 -7.79
N VAL A 367 -8.03 7.82 -7.25
CA VAL A 367 -9.43 8.15 -6.93
C VAL A 367 -9.72 7.82 -5.46
N GLY A 368 -10.05 8.83 -4.66
CA GLY A 368 -10.54 8.64 -3.28
C GLY A 368 -11.94 8.04 -3.29
N SER A 369 -12.94 8.84 -3.68
CA SER A 369 -14.34 8.38 -3.77
C SER A 369 -15.14 9.24 -4.74
N ILE A 370 -15.58 8.67 -5.84
CA ILE A 370 -16.44 9.37 -6.81
C ILE A 370 -17.84 9.64 -6.24
N PRO A 371 -18.51 8.67 -5.56
CA PRO A 371 -19.84 8.96 -4.98
C PRO A 371 -19.86 10.11 -3.96
N HIS A 372 -18.72 10.35 -3.28
CA HIS A 372 -18.59 11.47 -2.35
C HIS A 372 -17.97 12.74 -2.97
N GLY A 373 -17.67 12.75 -4.28
CA GLY A 373 -16.98 13.86 -4.95
C GLY A 373 -15.60 14.17 -4.35
N SER A 374 -14.95 13.18 -3.74
CA SER A 374 -13.71 13.36 -2.98
C SER A 374 -12.50 12.80 -3.71
N ASN A 375 -11.48 13.66 -3.91
CA ASN A 375 -10.17 13.26 -4.41
C ASN A 375 -10.23 12.43 -5.70
N ILE A 376 -10.77 13.02 -6.77
CA ILE A 376 -10.92 12.40 -8.08
C ILE A 376 -9.78 12.85 -8.99
N ASP A 377 -9.06 11.89 -9.56
CA ASP A 377 -7.93 12.11 -10.47
C ASP A 377 -6.83 13.01 -9.88
N VAL A 378 -6.41 12.69 -8.67
CA VAL A 378 -5.39 13.42 -7.89
C VAL A 378 -4.36 12.46 -7.29
N PRO A 379 -3.18 12.93 -6.84
CA PRO A 379 -2.26 12.11 -6.05
C PRO A 379 -2.86 11.77 -4.68
N LEU A 380 -2.52 10.61 -4.15
CA LEU A 380 -2.92 10.20 -2.80
C LEU A 380 -1.72 9.60 -2.06
N ASN A 381 -1.54 9.97 -0.79
CA ASN A 381 -0.38 9.58 -0.01
C ASN A 381 -0.24 8.06 0.16
N TYR A 382 -1.34 7.32 0.22
CA TYR A 382 -1.30 5.85 0.27
C TYR A 382 -0.91 5.19 -1.06
N ALA A 383 -1.12 5.86 -2.21
CA ALA A 383 -0.61 5.37 -3.48
C ALA A 383 0.91 5.37 -3.49
N ASP A 384 1.53 6.45 -3.02
CA ASP A 384 2.98 6.58 -2.89
C ASP A 384 3.55 5.57 -1.89
N TYR A 385 2.88 5.38 -0.75
CA TYR A 385 3.27 4.41 0.27
C TYR A 385 3.38 2.99 -0.30
N TYR A 386 2.32 2.48 -0.91
CA TYR A 386 2.32 1.12 -1.46
C TYR A 386 3.20 0.96 -2.69
N PHE A 387 3.41 2.03 -3.46
CA PHE A 387 4.36 1.99 -4.58
C PHE A 387 5.80 1.82 -4.08
N LEU A 388 6.21 2.57 -3.06
CA LEU A 388 7.54 2.41 -2.47
C LEU A 388 7.70 1.04 -1.78
N GLU A 389 6.65 0.56 -1.10
CA GLU A 389 6.64 -0.80 -0.54
C GLU A 389 6.81 -1.86 -1.65
N ALA A 390 6.15 -1.70 -2.80
CA ALA A 390 6.32 -2.60 -3.94
C ALA A 390 7.75 -2.57 -4.49
N LEU A 391 8.41 -1.40 -4.53
CA LEU A 391 9.82 -1.29 -4.92
C LEU A 391 10.75 -1.99 -3.93
N ILE A 392 10.49 -1.87 -2.62
CA ILE A 392 11.25 -2.58 -1.58
C ILE A 392 11.11 -4.09 -1.77
N ARG A 393 9.88 -4.59 -1.91
CA ARG A 393 9.60 -6.02 -2.11
C ARG A 393 10.25 -6.54 -3.39
N LYS A 394 10.19 -5.77 -4.48
CA LYS A 394 10.89 -6.09 -5.73
C LYS A 394 12.39 -6.19 -5.51
N GLY A 395 13.01 -5.21 -4.88
CA GLY A 395 14.44 -5.17 -4.60
C GLY A 395 14.92 -6.37 -3.78
N ARG A 396 14.21 -6.69 -2.71
CA ARG A 396 14.49 -7.87 -1.86
C ARG A 396 14.39 -9.17 -2.63
N LEU A 397 13.35 -9.35 -3.47
CA LEU A 397 13.22 -10.53 -4.33
C LEU A 397 14.35 -10.64 -5.34
N GLU A 398 14.79 -9.55 -5.95
CA GLU A 398 15.91 -9.52 -6.89
C GLU A 398 17.26 -9.82 -6.21
N ALA A 399 17.40 -9.43 -4.94
CA ALA A 399 18.54 -9.75 -4.09
C ALA A 399 18.50 -11.17 -3.50
N GLY A 400 17.38 -11.88 -3.61
CA GLY A 400 17.18 -13.18 -2.98
C GLY A 400 16.99 -13.11 -1.46
N GLU A 401 16.53 -11.95 -0.96
CA GLU A 401 16.30 -11.69 0.44
C GLU A 401 14.83 -11.98 0.83
N PRO A 402 14.53 -12.30 2.12
CA PRO A 402 13.17 -12.44 2.59
C PRO A 402 12.45 -11.08 2.56
N LEU A 403 11.11 -11.11 2.34
CA LEU A 403 10.32 -9.87 2.32
C LEU A 403 10.09 -9.26 3.71
N PHE A 404 10.20 -10.06 4.76
CA PHE A 404 9.92 -9.66 6.14
C PHE A 404 11.00 -10.17 7.08
#